data_3d90c72b25768f4256202d3b0251a318
#
_entry.id   3d90c72b25768f4256202d3b0251a318
#
_cell.length_a   1.000
_cell.length_b   1.000
_cell.length_c   1.000
_cell.angle_alpha   90.00
_cell.angle_beta   90.00
_cell.angle_gamma   90.00
#
_symmetry.space_group_name_H-M   'P 1'
#
loop_
_entity.id
_entity.type
_entity.pdbx_description
1 polymer ?
#
loop_
_entity_poly.entity_id
_entity_poly.type
_entity_poly.pdbx_seq_one_letter_code
_entity_poly.pdbx_strand_id
1 'polypeptide(L)'
;YYLYNLTINEKFSDEIRVYALQFLGSIFDHLGWDSKKHEKHTDSLLRGFVITALGKLGDKEILNESKKRFNKFIKNKNSLDADLQEPVFILTAWQGDQKTHSKLISLYKKAILQEEKMRFLTALCSFKQNNLLIKTLNFSLTSDVRSQNIRVPIMNIASNVHGKAILWPWLKKYWKNLV
;
A
#
# COMPACT_ATOMS: atom_id res chain seq x y z
N TYR A 1 7.60 6.55 9.65
CA TYR A 1 6.24 5.99 9.62
C TYR A 1 6.01 4.92 10.70
N TYR A 2 6.93 3.95 10.88
CA TYR A 2 6.81 2.92 11.91
C TYR A 2 6.73 3.50 13.33
N LEU A 3 7.62 4.43 13.69
CA LEU A 3 7.58 5.15 14.96
C LEU A 3 6.24 5.88 15.16
N TYR A 4 5.77 6.58 14.14
CA TYR A 4 4.46 7.24 14.19
C TYR A 4 3.33 6.24 14.49
N ASN A 5 3.33 5.06 13.88
CA ASN A 5 2.32 4.03 14.14
C ASN A 5 2.37 3.46 15.58
N LEU A 6 3.54 3.45 16.21
CA LEU A 6 3.68 3.04 17.61
C LEU A 6 3.16 4.11 18.57
N THR A 7 3.22 5.36 18.18
CA THR A 7 2.90 6.52 19.02
C THR A 7 1.57 7.18 18.65
N ILE A 8 0.75 6.57 17.79
CA ILE A 8 -0.47 7.17 17.24
C ILE A 8 -1.50 7.58 18.32
N ASN A 9 -1.45 6.95 19.48
CA ASN A 9 -2.32 7.27 20.63
C ASN A 9 -1.60 8.14 21.69
N GLU A 10 -0.37 8.53 21.46
CA GLU A 10 0.41 9.35 22.37
C GLU A 10 0.21 10.85 22.09
N LYS A 11 0.34 11.68 23.14
CA LYS A 11 0.15 13.14 23.03
C LYS A 11 1.11 13.81 22.04
N PHE A 12 2.30 13.22 21.84
CA PHE A 12 3.35 13.75 20.95
C PHE A 12 3.34 13.11 19.54
N SER A 13 2.29 12.40 19.19
CA SER A 13 2.23 11.71 17.88
C SER A 13 2.21 12.69 16.71
N ASP A 14 1.59 13.87 16.88
CA ASP A 14 1.54 14.89 15.85
C ASP A 14 2.91 15.55 15.63
N GLU A 15 3.71 15.74 16.68
CA GLU A 15 5.08 16.27 16.56
C GLU A 15 5.96 15.28 15.77
N ILE A 16 5.86 13.98 16.06
CA ILE A 16 6.56 12.95 15.30
C ILE A 16 6.12 12.95 13.84
N ARG A 17 4.81 13.11 13.57
CA ARG A 17 4.28 13.19 12.22
C ARG A 17 4.83 14.39 11.46
N VAL A 18 4.80 15.57 12.08
CA VAL A 18 5.32 16.82 11.47
C VAL A 18 6.82 16.69 11.18
N TYR A 19 7.60 16.22 12.13
CA TYR A 19 9.03 15.99 11.93
C TYR A 19 9.29 15.00 10.78
N ALA A 20 8.56 13.89 10.76
CA ALA A 20 8.71 12.88 9.71
C ALA A 20 8.31 13.44 8.33
N LEU A 21 7.27 14.26 8.22
CA LEU A 21 6.88 14.94 6.98
C LEU A 21 7.96 15.88 6.49
N GLN A 22 8.56 16.70 7.36
CA GLN A 22 9.65 17.62 7.00
C GLN A 22 10.88 16.85 6.55
N PHE A 23 11.31 15.84 7.31
CA PHE A 23 12.49 15.03 7.00
C PHE A 23 12.33 14.27 5.68
N LEU A 24 11.21 13.58 5.49
CA LEU A 24 10.95 12.82 4.25
C LEU A 24 10.68 13.75 3.07
N GLY A 25 10.06 14.92 3.31
CA GLY A 25 9.83 15.95 2.30
C GLY A 25 11.13 16.43 1.68
N SER A 26 12.15 16.74 2.48
CA SER A 26 13.46 17.16 1.98
C SER A 26 14.14 16.08 1.11
N ILE A 27 13.95 14.80 1.44
CA ILE A 27 14.44 13.70 0.60
C ILE A 27 13.64 13.61 -0.70
N PHE A 28 12.31 13.78 -0.62
CA PHE A 28 11.44 13.77 -1.78
C PHE A 28 11.72 14.93 -2.75
N ASP A 29 12.02 16.12 -2.24
CA ASP A 29 12.40 17.27 -3.06
C ASP A 29 13.64 16.98 -3.93
N HIS A 30 14.56 16.17 -3.39
CA HIS A 30 15.73 15.72 -4.14
C HIS A 30 15.39 14.62 -5.16
N LEU A 31 14.59 13.63 -4.78
CA LEU A 31 14.27 12.47 -5.62
C LEU A 31 13.19 12.75 -6.66
N GLY A 32 12.14 13.48 -6.28
CA GLY A 32 10.95 13.73 -7.10
C GLY A 32 10.12 12.45 -7.36
N TRP A 33 9.13 12.58 -8.23
CA TRP A 33 8.29 11.46 -8.66
C TRP A 33 8.95 10.57 -9.72
N ASP A 34 9.61 11.16 -10.68
CA ASP A 34 10.09 10.44 -11.86
C ASP A 34 11.61 10.21 -11.76
N SER A 35 12.07 9.06 -12.28
CA SER A 35 13.49 8.72 -12.28
C SER A 35 14.30 9.70 -13.11
N LYS A 36 15.50 10.04 -12.62
CA LYS A 36 16.44 10.92 -13.32
C LYS A 36 17.38 10.10 -14.19
N LYS A 37 17.89 10.71 -15.25
CA LYS A 37 18.91 10.08 -16.11
C LYS A 37 20.15 9.71 -15.28
N HIS A 38 20.61 8.47 -15.41
CA HIS A 38 21.74 7.91 -14.66
C HIS A 38 21.52 7.77 -13.14
N GLU A 39 20.28 7.67 -12.71
CA GLU A 39 19.93 7.43 -11.31
C GLU A 39 20.40 6.04 -10.84
N LYS A 40 20.82 5.96 -9.59
CA LYS A 40 21.16 4.68 -8.96
C LYS A 40 19.90 3.89 -8.62
N HIS A 41 19.96 2.56 -8.72
CA HIS A 41 18.83 1.70 -8.33
C HIS A 41 18.37 1.93 -6.87
N THR A 42 19.30 2.27 -5.98
CA THR A 42 18.98 2.64 -4.58
C THR A 42 18.07 3.85 -4.47
N ASP A 43 18.19 4.82 -5.38
CA ASP A 43 17.37 6.03 -5.35
C ASP A 43 15.94 5.72 -5.80
N SER A 44 15.78 4.81 -6.78
CA SER A 44 14.47 4.31 -7.19
C SER A 44 13.74 3.60 -6.03
N LEU A 45 14.43 2.72 -5.30
CA LEU A 45 13.89 2.04 -4.12
C LEU A 45 13.54 3.05 -3.02
N LEU A 46 14.43 4.00 -2.74
CA LEU A 46 14.21 5.03 -1.73
C LEU A 46 13.01 5.92 -2.09
N ARG A 47 12.86 6.28 -3.37
CA ARG A 47 11.72 7.07 -3.88
C ARG A 47 10.39 6.39 -3.55
N GLY A 48 10.23 5.10 -3.87
CA GLY A 48 9.02 4.35 -3.58
C GLY A 48 8.69 4.32 -2.09
N PHE A 49 9.70 4.12 -1.25
CA PHE A 49 9.56 4.16 0.20
C PHE A 49 9.13 5.55 0.71
N VAL A 50 9.80 6.61 0.29
CA VAL A 50 9.53 8.00 0.71
C VAL A 50 8.12 8.43 0.29
N ILE A 51 7.73 8.18 -0.96
CA ILE A 51 6.37 8.45 -1.47
C ILE A 51 5.32 7.74 -0.61
N THR A 52 5.52 6.45 -0.33
CA THR A 52 4.57 5.66 0.47
C THR A 52 4.46 6.22 1.90
N ALA A 53 5.59 6.57 2.52
CA ALA A 53 5.62 7.09 3.87
C ALA A 53 4.96 8.48 3.97
N LEU A 54 5.29 9.41 3.08
CA LEU A 54 4.68 10.74 3.02
C LEU A 54 3.15 10.66 2.85
N GLY A 55 2.68 9.85 1.90
CA GLY A 55 1.24 9.70 1.68
C GLY A 55 0.53 9.08 2.88
N LYS A 56 1.12 8.07 3.55
CA LYS A 56 0.55 7.48 4.78
C LYS A 56 0.59 8.44 5.98
N LEU A 57 1.54 9.38 6.02
CA LEU A 57 1.58 10.46 7.01
C LEU A 57 0.60 11.60 6.69
N GLY A 58 -0.08 11.56 5.56
CA GLY A 58 -1.16 12.48 5.23
C GLY A 58 -0.75 13.64 4.33
N ASP A 59 0.38 13.54 3.63
CA ASP A 59 0.76 14.53 2.61
C ASP A 59 -0.28 14.54 1.49
N LYS A 60 -0.97 15.69 1.33
CA LYS A 60 -2.09 15.82 0.39
C LYS A 60 -1.64 15.85 -1.06
N GLU A 61 -0.48 16.41 -1.35
CA GLU A 61 0.05 16.51 -2.72
C GLU A 61 0.46 15.14 -3.22
N ILE A 62 1.17 14.38 -2.40
CA ILE A 62 1.54 12.99 -2.68
C ILE A 62 0.30 12.12 -2.90
N LEU A 63 -0.72 12.25 -2.05
CA LEU A 63 -1.96 11.49 -2.19
C LEU A 63 -2.71 11.84 -3.47
N ASN A 64 -2.82 13.11 -3.81
CA ASN A 64 -3.50 13.57 -5.01
C ASN A 64 -2.76 13.11 -6.28
N GLU A 65 -1.43 13.22 -6.30
CA GLU A 65 -0.64 12.79 -7.44
C GLU A 65 -0.69 11.27 -7.62
N SER A 66 -0.64 10.50 -6.53
CA SER A 66 -0.84 9.03 -6.58
C SER A 66 -2.16 8.66 -7.25
N LYS A 67 -3.25 9.34 -6.89
CA LYS A 67 -4.57 9.13 -7.49
C LYS A 67 -4.60 9.46 -8.98
N LYS A 68 -3.95 10.55 -9.38
CA LYS A 68 -3.84 10.94 -10.80
C LYS A 68 -3.05 9.89 -11.60
N ARG A 69 -1.90 9.43 -11.07
CA ARG A 69 -1.06 8.42 -11.71
C ARG A 69 -1.77 7.08 -11.82
N PHE A 70 -2.50 6.66 -10.79
CA PHE A 70 -3.33 5.46 -10.84
C PHE A 70 -4.42 5.54 -11.91
N ASN A 71 -5.10 6.68 -12.04
CA ASN A 71 -6.12 6.89 -13.06
C ASN A 71 -5.53 6.87 -14.49
N LYS A 72 -4.31 7.37 -14.68
CA LYS A 72 -3.59 7.23 -15.95
C LYS A 72 -3.23 5.77 -16.24
N PHE A 73 -2.69 5.06 -15.24
CA PHE A 73 -2.33 3.64 -15.33
C PHE A 73 -3.53 2.75 -15.73
N ILE A 74 -4.72 3.01 -15.19
CA ILE A 74 -5.93 2.26 -15.57
C ILE A 74 -6.23 2.38 -17.07
N LYS A 75 -5.98 3.55 -17.67
CA LYS A 75 -6.21 3.81 -19.09
C LYS A 75 -5.07 3.27 -19.96
N ASN A 76 -3.85 3.40 -19.49
CA ASN A 76 -2.66 2.92 -20.18
C ASN A 76 -1.63 2.44 -19.13
N LYS A 77 -1.41 1.12 -19.07
CA LYS A 77 -0.48 0.50 -18.11
C LYS A 77 0.96 1.04 -18.24
N ASN A 78 1.38 1.40 -19.44
CA ASN A 78 2.73 1.91 -19.72
C ASN A 78 2.94 3.36 -19.24
N SER A 79 1.91 4.02 -18.72
CA SER A 79 2.00 5.39 -18.20
C SER A 79 2.60 5.49 -16.80
N LEU A 80 2.95 4.37 -16.17
CA LEU A 80 3.49 4.32 -14.81
C LEU A 80 4.66 3.35 -14.76
N ASP A 81 5.82 3.84 -14.39
CA ASP A 81 7.02 3.05 -14.22
C ASP A 81 6.82 1.92 -13.21
N ALA A 82 7.47 0.78 -13.46
CA ALA A 82 7.33 -0.42 -12.65
C ALA A 82 7.64 -0.16 -11.16
N ASP A 83 8.65 0.63 -10.86
CA ASP A 83 9.10 0.96 -9.50
C ASP A 83 8.11 1.86 -8.76
N LEU A 84 7.28 2.61 -9.50
CA LEU A 84 6.24 3.48 -8.92
C LEU A 84 4.87 2.80 -8.79
N GLN A 85 4.67 1.63 -9.40
CA GLN A 85 3.37 0.96 -9.36
C GLN A 85 2.96 0.60 -7.94
N GLU A 86 3.85 -0.01 -7.15
CA GLU A 86 3.52 -0.42 -5.78
C GLU A 86 3.18 0.78 -4.88
N PRO A 87 4.01 1.83 -4.75
CA PRO A 87 3.68 3.00 -3.94
C PRO A 87 2.38 3.69 -4.39
N VAL A 88 2.16 3.83 -5.69
CA VAL A 88 0.92 4.43 -6.24
C VAL A 88 -0.31 3.60 -5.90
N PHE A 89 -0.24 2.27 -6.01
CA PHE A 89 -1.35 1.37 -5.70
C PHE A 89 -1.65 1.36 -4.20
N ILE A 90 -0.62 1.31 -3.35
CA ILE A 90 -0.73 1.39 -1.89
C ILE A 90 -1.43 2.68 -1.48
N LEU A 91 -1.01 3.84 -1.99
CA LEU A 91 -1.59 5.13 -1.62
C LEU A 91 -2.99 5.33 -2.20
N THR A 92 -3.28 4.73 -3.37
CA THR A 92 -4.63 4.68 -3.91
C THR A 92 -5.58 3.88 -3.02
N ALA A 93 -5.13 2.75 -2.51
CA ALA A 93 -5.89 1.95 -1.54
C ALA A 93 -6.03 2.68 -0.19
N TRP A 94 -4.95 3.31 0.31
CA TRP A 94 -4.92 4.03 1.57
C TRP A 94 -5.98 5.13 1.70
N GLN A 95 -6.26 5.84 0.60
CA GLN A 95 -7.30 6.87 0.52
C GLN A 95 -8.59 6.37 -0.16
N GLY A 96 -8.64 5.09 -0.52
CA GLY A 96 -9.69 4.50 -1.33
C GLY A 96 -10.93 4.06 -0.56
N ASP A 97 -11.94 3.70 -1.31
CA ASP A 97 -13.24 3.22 -0.87
C ASP A 97 -13.54 1.80 -1.40
N GLN A 98 -14.78 1.34 -1.21
CA GLN A 98 -15.25 0.05 -1.74
C GLN A 98 -15.11 -0.06 -3.27
N LYS A 99 -15.29 1.04 -4.03
CA LYS A 99 -15.15 1.03 -5.50
C LYS A 99 -13.69 0.81 -5.88
N THR A 100 -12.77 1.47 -5.18
CA THR A 100 -11.33 1.31 -5.34
C THR A 100 -10.90 -0.12 -5.01
N HIS A 101 -11.41 -0.70 -3.92
CA HIS A 101 -11.14 -2.09 -3.54
C HIS A 101 -11.58 -3.07 -4.64
N SER A 102 -12.83 -2.95 -5.12
CA SER A 102 -13.35 -3.81 -6.19
C SER A 102 -12.55 -3.66 -7.49
N LYS A 103 -12.07 -2.45 -7.79
CA LYS A 103 -11.21 -2.19 -8.94
C LYS A 103 -9.85 -2.89 -8.82
N LEU A 104 -9.20 -2.82 -7.66
CA LEU A 104 -7.93 -3.50 -7.40
C LEU A 104 -8.07 -5.03 -7.47
N ILE A 105 -9.16 -5.61 -6.95
CA ILE A 105 -9.48 -7.04 -7.12
C ILE A 105 -9.61 -7.39 -8.61
N SER A 106 -10.33 -6.59 -9.39
CA SER A 106 -10.48 -6.81 -10.84
C SER A 106 -9.14 -6.74 -11.56
N LEU A 107 -8.26 -5.80 -11.20
CA LEU A 107 -6.92 -5.69 -11.76
C LEU A 107 -6.04 -6.89 -11.39
N TYR A 108 -6.09 -7.34 -10.14
CA TYR A 108 -5.42 -8.56 -9.69
C TYR A 108 -5.82 -9.78 -10.54
N LYS A 109 -7.12 -9.99 -10.75
CA LYS A 109 -7.63 -11.11 -11.55
C LYS A 109 -7.21 -11.06 -13.01
N LYS A 110 -7.10 -9.86 -13.59
CA LYS A 110 -6.67 -9.63 -14.97
C LYS A 110 -5.15 -9.66 -15.17
N ALA A 111 -4.38 -9.54 -14.10
CA ALA A 111 -2.93 -9.56 -14.18
C ALA A 111 -2.42 -10.96 -14.59
N ILE A 112 -1.49 -11.01 -15.53
CA ILE A 112 -0.85 -12.24 -16.00
C ILE A 112 0.41 -12.52 -15.18
N LEU A 113 1.24 -11.48 -14.97
CA LEU A 113 2.49 -11.61 -14.25
C LEU A 113 2.25 -11.72 -12.75
N GLN A 114 2.95 -12.68 -12.13
CA GLN A 114 2.84 -12.89 -10.69
C GLN A 114 3.27 -11.67 -9.88
N GLU A 115 4.28 -10.96 -10.34
CA GLU A 115 4.77 -9.73 -9.72
C GLU A 115 3.69 -8.64 -9.69
N GLU A 116 2.98 -8.43 -10.81
CA GLU A 116 1.86 -7.50 -10.88
C GLU A 116 0.74 -7.88 -9.91
N LYS A 117 0.40 -9.19 -9.84
CA LYS A 117 -0.56 -9.71 -8.85
C LYS A 117 -0.13 -9.38 -7.43
N MET A 118 1.15 -9.54 -7.10
CA MET A 118 1.66 -9.26 -5.76
C MET A 118 1.55 -7.78 -5.40
N ARG A 119 1.85 -6.86 -6.33
CA ARG A 119 1.67 -5.41 -6.11
C ARG A 119 0.20 -5.06 -5.78
N PHE A 120 -0.76 -5.63 -6.52
CA PHE A 120 -2.19 -5.42 -6.22
C PHE A 120 -2.59 -6.03 -4.87
N LEU A 121 -2.08 -7.21 -4.54
CA LEU A 121 -2.38 -7.88 -3.27
C LEU A 121 -1.83 -7.07 -2.08
N THR A 122 -0.62 -6.55 -2.18
CA THR A 122 -0.02 -5.62 -1.20
C THR A 122 -0.87 -4.36 -1.04
N ALA A 123 -1.29 -3.76 -2.16
CA ALA A 123 -2.14 -2.58 -2.13
C ALA A 123 -3.49 -2.83 -1.44
N LEU A 124 -4.13 -3.97 -1.70
CA LEU A 124 -5.39 -4.37 -1.05
C LEU A 124 -5.28 -4.45 0.49
N CYS A 125 -4.08 -4.67 1.02
CA CYS A 125 -3.81 -4.69 2.46
C CYS A 125 -3.65 -3.28 3.08
N SER A 126 -3.68 -2.22 2.26
CA SER A 126 -3.40 -0.85 2.69
C SER A 126 -4.65 -0.01 2.95
N PHE A 127 -5.85 -0.55 2.82
CA PHE A 127 -7.07 0.18 3.18
C PHE A 127 -7.13 0.51 4.68
N LYS A 128 -7.85 1.59 5.03
CA LYS A 128 -8.09 1.99 6.42
C LYS A 128 -9.34 1.32 7.00
N GLN A 129 -10.29 0.95 6.14
CA GLN A 129 -11.58 0.41 6.54
C GLN A 129 -11.46 -1.09 6.88
N ASN A 130 -11.81 -1.47 8.11
CA ASN A 130 -11.74 -2.85 8.60
C ASN A 130 -12.52 -3.84 7.72
N ASN A 131 -13.70 -3.43 7.23
CA ASN A 131 -14.51 -4.27 6.35
C ASN A 131 -13.82 -4.58 5.02
N LEU A 132 -13.01 -3.66 4.46
CA LEU A 132 -12.25 -3.88 3.24
C LEU A 132 -11.04 -4.78 3.48
N LEU A 133 -10.38 -4.61 4.62
CA LEU A 133 -9.28 -5.49 5.04
C LEU A 133 -9.76 -6.93 5.27
N ILE A 134 -10.94 -7.11 5.90
CA ILE A 134 -11.56 -8.44 6.05
C ILE A 134 -11.90 -9.05 4.68
N LYS A 135 -12.45 -8.25 3.74
CA LYS A 135 -12.70 -8.71 2.37
C LYS A 135 -11.41 -9.13 1.67
N THR A 136 -10.30 -8.42 1.88
CA THR A 136 -8.99 -8.79 1.34
C THR A 136 -8.49 -10.12 1.92
N LEU A 137 -8.62 -10.31 3.23
CA LEU A 137 -8.28 -11.58 3.89
C LEU A 137 -9.13 -12.74 3.35
N ASN A 138 -10.44 -12.55 3.21
CA ASN A 138 -11.32 -13.56 2.65
C ASN A 138 -11.01 -13.86 1.17
N PHE A 139 -10.66 -12.83 0.39
CA PHE A 139 -10.22 -12.99 -0.99
C PHE A 139 -8.94 -13.84 -1.09
N SER A 140 -8.02 -13.70 -0.13
CA SER A 140 -6.79 -14.49 -0.12
C SER A 140 -6.99 -15.99 0.08
N LEU A 141 -8.16 -16.41 0.59
CA LEU A 141 -8.53 -17.83 0.74
C LEU A 141 -9.22 -18.42 -0.50
N THR A 142 -9.49 -17.61 -1.52
CA THR A 142 -10.10 -18.09 -2.77
C THR A 142 -9.06 -18.70 -3.71
N SER A 143 -9.52 -19.51 -4.67
CA SER A 143 -8.67 -20.11 -5.72
C SER A 143 -7.97 -19.07 -6.63
N ASP A 144 -8.40 -17.81 -6.61
CA ASP A 144 -7.73 -16.73 -7.35
C ASP A 144 -6.32 -16.43 -6.79
N VAL A 145 -6.09 -16.71 -5.50
CA VAL A 145 -4.82 -16.45 -4.81
C VAL A 145 -4.10 -17.78 -4.54
N ARG A 146 -2.86 -17.90 -5.00
CA ARG A 146 -2.05 -19.10 -4.75
C ARG A 146 -1.82 -19.27 -3.24
N SER A 147 -1.90 -20.51 -2.72
CA SER A 147 -1.75 -20.81 -1.30
C SER A 147 -0.49 -20.22 -0.67
N GLN A 148 0.65 -20.28 -1.36
CA GLN A 148 1.91 -19.68 -0.91
C GLN A 148 1.85 -18.14 -0.71
N ASN A 149 0.89 -17.46 -1.34
CA ASN A 149 0.75 -16.00 -1.27
C ASN A 149 -0.21 -15.56 -0.17
N ILE A 150 -0.92 -16.47 0.51
CA ILE A 150 -1.83 -16.14 1.62
C ILE A 150 -1.10 -15.41 2.75
N ARG A 151 0.19 -15.71 2.96
CA ARG A 151 1.03 -15.04 3.94
C ARG A 151 1.12 -13.52 3.71
N VAL A 152 1.00 -13.04 2.46
CA VAL A 152 1.17 -11.63 2.13
C VAL A 152 0.09 -10.75 2.75
N PRO A 153 -1.24 -11.02 2.57
CA PRO A 153 -2.26 -10.28 3.28
C PRO A 153 -2.12 -10.38 4.81
N ILE A 154 -1.78 -11.54 5.35
CA ILE A 154 -1.60 -11.72 6.80
C ILE A 154 -0.52 -10.76 7.32
N MET A 155 0.68 -10.76 6.72
CA MET A 155 1.81 -9.94 7.16
C MET A 155 1.56 -8.44 6.95
N ASN A 156 1.02 -8.06 5.79
CA ASN A 156 0.77 -6.65 5.49
C ASN A 156 -0.36 -6.07 6.35
N ILE A 157 -1.42 -6.83 6.61
CA ILE A 157 -2.52 -6.39 7.49
C ILE A 157 -2.07 -6.36 8.96
N ALA A 158 -1.18 -7.27 9.40
CA ALA A 158 -0.54 -7.18 10.71
C ALA A 158 0.24 -5.87 10.90
N SER A 159 0.85 -5.37 9.82
CA SER A 159 1.62 -4.11 9.83
C SER A 159 0.76 -2.86 9.58
N ASN A 160 -0.52 -3.03 9.21
CA ASN A 160 -1.47 -1.94 9.03
C ASN A 160 -2.10 -1.57 10.38
N VAL A 161 -1.99 -0.31 10.80
CA VAL A 161 -2.53 0.16 12.10
C VAL A 161 -4.02 -0.12 12.27
N HIS A 162 -4.78 -0.07 11.16
CA HIS A 162 -6.21 -0.37 11.14
C HIS A 162 -6.52 -1.87 11.07
N GLY A 163 -5.53 -2.70 10.74
CA GLY A 163 -5.70 -4.15 10.56
C GLY A 163 -5.45 -5.00 11.79
N LYS A 164 -4.69 -4.49 12.76
CA LYS A 164 -4.24 -5.26 13.94
C LYS A 164 -5.41 -5.90 14.71
N ALA A 165 -6.47 -5.13 14.95
CA ALA A 165 -7.60 -5.61 15.76
C ALA A 165 -8.42 -6.72 15.08
N ILE A 166 -8.47 -6.74 13.75
CA ILE A 166 -9.28 -7.70 12.99
C ILE A 166 -8.53 -8.99 12.66
N LEU A 167 -7.20 -8.93 12.59
CA LEU A 167 -6.40 -10.05 12.10
C LEU A 167 -6.47 -11.28 13.01
N TRP A 168 -6.32 -11.10 14.32
CA TRP A 168 -6.30 -12.23 15.24
C TRP A 168 -7.64 -12.98 15.32
N PRO A 169 -8.81 -12.32 15.43
CA PRO A 169 -10.10 -12.99 15.32
C PRO A 169 -10.27 -13.74 13.99
N TRP A 170 -9.82 -13.14 12.88
CA TRP A 170 -9.89 -13.76 11.57
C TRP A 170 -9.01 -15.02 11.48
N LEU A 171 -7.75 -14.97 11.96
CA LEU A 171 -6.84 -16.11 11.99
C LEU A 171 -7.43 -17.28 12.79
N LYS A 172 -7.99 -17.01 13.98
CA LYS A 172 -8.64 -18.05 14.79
C LYS A 172 -9.80 -18.72 14.05
N LYS A 173 -10.61 -17.94 13.34
CA LYS A 173 -11.75 -18.44 12.58
C LYS A 173 -11.35 -19.33 11.42
N TYR A 174 -10.30 -18.98 10.70
CA TYR A 174 -9.89 -19.66 9.47
C TYR A 174 -8.63 -20.52 9.62
N TRP A 175 -8.21 -20.80 10.85
CA TRP A 175 -7.00 -21.56 11.14
C TRP A 175 -6.90 -22.87 10.36
N LYS A 176 -7.98 -23.66 10.34
CA LYS A 176 -8.04 -24.94 9.61
C LYS A 176 -7.86 -24.82 8.09
N ASN A 177 -8.04 -23.64 7.53
CA ASN A 177 -7.85 -23.39 6.10
C ASN A 177 -6.40 -22.96 5.78
N LEU A 178 -5.61 -22.66 6.81
CA LEU A 178 -4.26 -22.10 6.69
C LEU A 178 -3.16 -23.14 6.97
N VAL A 179 -3.54 -24.30 7.58
CA VAL A 179 -2.63 -25.38 8.00
C VAL A 179 -2.80 -26.64 7.14
#